data_20ce5fedb8bf37f0b4ee49e158f76550
#
_entry.id   20ce5fedb8bf37f0b4ee49e158f76550
#
_cell.length_a   1.000
_cell.length_b   1.000
_cell.length_c   1.000
_cell.angle_alpha   90.00
_cell.angle_beta   90.00
_cell.angle_gamma   90.00
#
_symmetry.space_group_name_H-M   'P 1'
#
loop_
_entity.id
_entity.type
_entity.pdbx_description
1 polymer ?
#
loop_
_entity_poly.entity_id
_entity_poly.type
_entity_poly.pdbx_seq_one_letter_code
_entity_poly.pdbx_strand_id
1 'polypeptide(L)'
;MTEIVAIIGAGLIGRAWSALFARAGYEVQIWDADPGVLDRFMADMAKLCDTMQAEGLLEDREGALARLHTSPTLEEAVKGVIFVQENGPEKVEVKIDLFARLDAATVPEAIIACSPRYGAIT
;
A
#
# COMPACT_ATOMS: atom_id res chain seq x y z
N MET A 1 -6.15 10.23 17.14
CA MET A 1 -6.18 8.86 16.64
C MET A 1 -5.60 8.80 15.25
N THR A 2 -4.67 7.90 15.03
CA THR A 2 -4.02 7.80 13.71
C THR A 2 -4.91 7.02 12.75
N GLU A 3 -5.14 7.56 11.58
CA GLU A 3 -5.93 6.87 10.57
C GLU A 3 -5.06 5.85 9.82
N ILE A 4 -5.70 4.81 9.34
CA ILE A 4 -5.03 3.67 8.69
C ILE A 4 -5.40 3.66 7.21
N VAL A 5 -4.39 3.50 6.36
CA VAL A 5 -4.58 3.30 4.93
C VAL A 5 -4.02 1.93 4.52
N ALA A 6 -4.53 1.38 3.44
CA ALA A 6 -4.05 0.11 2.92
C ALA A 6 -3.43 0.31 1.53
N ILE A 7 -2.33 -0.38 1.30
CA ILE A 7 -1.66 -0.44 0.01
C ILE A 7 -1.77 -1.88 -0.48
N ILE A 8 -2.47 -2.06 -1.57
CA ILE A 8 -2.68 -3.37 -2.19
C ILE A 8 -1.84 -3.42 -3.46
N GLY A 9 -0.81 -4.25 -3.43
CA GLY A 9 0.22 -4.28 -4.45
C GLY A 9 1.45 -3.50 -3.99
N ALA A 10 2.52 -4.22 -3.70
CA ALA A 10 3.72 -3.69 -3.05
C ALA A 10 4.94 -3.61 -3.97
N GLY A 11 4.70 -3.48 -5.27
CA GLY A 11 5.76 -3.22 -6.24
C GLY A 11 6.25 -1.78 -6.14
N LEU A 12 6.89 -1.29 -7.19
CA LEU A 12 7.50 0.03 -7.20
C LEU A 12 6.50 1.15 -6.86
N ILE A 13 5.32 1.11 -7.49
CA ILE A 13 4.28 2.13 -7.27
C ILE A 13 3.73 2.03 -5.83
N GLY A 14 3.47 0.82 -5.36
CA GLY A 14 2.96 0.61 -4.00
C GLY A 14 3.95 1.07 -2.94
N ARG A 15 5.25 0.86 -3.17
CA ARG A 15 6.28 1.35 -2.25
C ARG A 15 6.31 2.86 -2.22
N ALA A 16 6.18 3.52 -3.37
CA ALA A 16 6.14 4.98 -3.42
C ALA A 16 4.96 5.54 -2.64
N TRP A 17 3.76 4.98 -2.82
CA TRP A 17 2.58 5.39 -2.06
C TRP A 17 2.76 5.13 -0.57
N SER A 18 3.34 3.98 -0.21
CA SER A 18 3.59 3.64 1.20
C SER A 18 4.47 4.69 1.87
N ALA A 19 5.55 5.11 1.19
CA ALA A 19 6.45 6.12 1.71
C ALA A 19 5.73 7.47 1.91
N LEU A 20 4.91 7.87 0.96
CA LEU A 20 4.18 9.13 1.03
C LEU A 20 3.17 9.15 2.16
N PHE A 21 2.39 8.08 2.31
CA PHE A 21 1.41 8.00 3.41
C PHE A 21 2.11 7.92 4.77
N ALA A 22 3.18 7.14 4.88
CA ALA A 22 3.92 7.04 6.13
C ALA A 22 4.55 8.37 6.51
N ARG A 23 5.09 9.11 5.54
CA ARG A 23 5.63 10.44 5.75
C ARG A 23 4.56 11.40 6.26
N ALA A 24 3.34 11.25 5.76
CA ALA A 24 2.22 12.09 6.16
C ALA A 24 1.66 11.75 7.56
N GLY A 25 2.12 10.66 8.17
CA GLY A 25 1.71 10.29 9.51
C GLY A 25 0.67 9.19 9.60
N TYR A 26 0.27 8.59 8.48
CA TYR A 26 -0.70 7.50 8.49
C TYR A 26 -0.03 6.18 8.87
N GLU A 27 -0.80 5.30 9.52
CA GLU A 27 -0.43 3.89 9.62
C GLU A 27 -0.76 3.24 8.29
N VAL A 28 0.16 2.45 7.78
CA VAL A 28 0.04 1.86 6.44
C VAL A 28 0.04 0.35 6.55
N GLN A 29 -1.01 -0.29 6.04
CA GLN A 29 -1.11 -1.74 5.96
C GLN A 29 -0.83 -2.15 4.51
N ILE A 30 0.07 -3.10 4.31
CA ILE A 30 0.52 -3.47 2.98
C ILE A 30 0.24 -4.96 2.73
N TRP A 31 -0.31 -5.25 1.56
CA TRP A 31 -0.48 -6.63 1.11
C TRP A 31 -0.15 -6.76 -0.36
N ASP A 32 0.42 -7.90 -0.72
CA ASP A 32 0.68 -8.26 -2.11
C ASP A 32 0.37 -9.74 -2.29
N ALA A 33 -0.13 -10.09 -3.47
CA ALA A 33 -0.42 -11.48 -3.80
C ALA A 33 0.85 -12.33 -3.93
N ASP A 34 2.00 -11.71 -4.16
CA ASP A 34 3.29 -12.38 -4.23
C ASP A 34 3.98 -12.34 -2.87
N PRO A 35 4.10 -13.49 -2.17
CA PRO A 35 4.76 -13.52 -0.86
C PRO A 35 6.21 -13.04 -0.90
N GLY A 36 6.91 -13.27 -2.01
CA GLY A 36 8.29 -12.81 -2.15
C GLY A 36 8.40 -11.29 -2.13
N VAL A 37 7.44 -10.61 -2.73
CA VAL A 37 7.38 -9.14 -2.71
C VAL A 37 7.16 -8.66 -1.28
N LEU A 38 6.24 -9.28 -0.55
CA LEU A 38 5.97 -8.93 0.85
C LEU A 38 7.19 -9.18 1.74
N ASP A 39 7.88 -10.29 1.53
CA ASP A 39 9.05 -10.65 2.34
C ASP A 39 10.17 -9.63 2.18
N ARG A 40 10.30 -9.02 1.00
CA ARG A 40 11.33 -8.02 0.74
C ARG A 40 10.90 -6.59 1.03
N PHE A 41 9.62 -6.40 1.32
CA PHE A 41 9.04 -5.06 1.39
C PHE A 41 9.79 -4.13 2.36
N MET A 42 10.01 -4.57 3.60
CA MET A 42 10.62 -3.70 4.60
C MET A 42 12.07 -3.36 4.26
N ALA A 43 12.83 -4.30 3.68
CA ALA A 43 14.19 -4.01 3.25
C ALA A 43 14.20 -3.00 2.10
N ASP A 44 13.28 -3.16 1.15
CA ASP A 44 13.14 -2.24 0.02
C ASP A 44 12.72 -0.85 0.50
N MET A 45 11.82 -0.79 1.48
CA MET A 45 11.39 0.49 2.06
C MET A 45 12.50 1.18 2.82
N ALA A 46 13.34 0.42 3.52
CA ALA A 46 14.49 1.00 4.21
C ALA A 46 15.41 1.73 3.21
N LYS A 47 15.66 1.11 2.06
CA LYS A 47 16.47 1.72 1.01
C LYS A 47 15.80 2.96 0.41
N LEU A 48 14.51 2.88 0.14
CA LEU A 48 13.77 4.02 -0.39
C LEU A 48 13.78 5.19 0.59
N CYS A 49 13.55 4.91 1.86
CA CYS A 49 13.56 5.95 2.89
C CYS A 49 14.94 6.56 3.07
N ASP A 50 16.02 5.77 2.93
CA ASP A 50 17.38 6.30 2.94
C ASP A 50 17.58 7.31 1.80
N THR A 51 17.13 6.97 0.60
CA THR A 51 17.23 7.85 -0.55
C THR A 51 16.42 9.12 -0.34
N MET A 52 15.19 8.97 0.15
CA MET A 52 14.33 10.13 0.42
C MET A 52 14.93 11.06 1.48
N GLN A 53 15.52 10.49 2.51
CA GLN A 53 16.15 11.29 3.56
C GLN A 53 17.36 12.05 3.00
N ALA A 54 18.18 11.40 2.18
CA ALA A 54 19.33 12.03 1.56
C ALA A 54 18.94 13.17 0.62
N GLU A 55 17.76 13.06 -0.02
CA GLU A 55 17.26 14.09 -0.92
C GLU A 55 16.43 15.16 -0.22
N GLY A 56 16.33 15.11 1.10
CA GLY A 56 15.54 16.08 1.86
C GLY A 56 14.05 15.89 1.80
N LEU A 57 13.58 14.74 1.32
CA LEU A 57 12.15 14.44 1.16
C LEU A 57 11.55 13.73 2.36
N LEU A 58 12.37 13.35 3.33
CA LEU A 58 11.91 12.62 4.52
C LEU A 58 12.78 13.05 5.70
N GLU A 59 12.15 13.59 6.74
CA GLU A 59 12.87 14.04 7.93
C GLU A 59 12.96 12.94 8.99
N ASP A 60 11.89 12.19 9.20
CA ASP A 60 11.81 11.17 10.23
C ASP A 60 11.72 9.78 9.61
N ARG A 61 12.88 9.26 9.23
CA ARG A 61 12.99 7.94 8.62
C ARG A 61 12.48 6.84 9.55
N GLU A 62 12.90 6.88 10.80
CA GLU A 62 12.54 5.83 11.76
C GLU A 62 11.04 5.83 12.05
N GLY A 63 10.45 7.00 12.20
CA GLY A 63 9.00 7.12 12.40
C GLY A 63 8.21 6.64 11.18
N ALA A 64 8.66 6.98 9.98
CA ALA A 64 8.01 6.53 8.76
C ALA A 64 8.04 5.01 8.64
N LEU A 65 9.22 4.40 8.85
CA LEU A 65 9.33 2.94 8.79
C LEU A 65 8.49 2.24 9.86
N ALA A 66 8.38 2.84 11.03
CA ALA A 66 7.58 2.28 12.12
C ALA A 66 6.07 2.26 11.81
N ARG A 67 5.62 3.09 10.85
CA ARG A 67 4.21 3.12 10.45
C ARG A 67 3.86 2.13 9.35
N LEU A 68 4.83 1.39 8.84
CA LEU A 68 4.62 0.42 7.75
C LEU A 68 4.44 -0.98 8.33
N HIS A 69 3.35 -1.65 7.96
CA HIS A 69 3.01 -2.98 8.46
C HIS A 69 2.56 -3.87 7.30
N THR A 70 3.25 -4.99 7.10
CA THR A 70 2.80 -5.97 6.13
C THR A 70 1.73 -6.85 6.75
N SER A 71 0.78 -7.29 5.94
CA SER A 71 -0.34 -8.12 6.38
C SER A 71 -0.32 -9.45 5.62
N PRO A 72 -0.66 -10.56 6.29
CA PRO A 72 -0.61 -11.87 5.62
C PRO A 72 -1.76 -12.09 4.64
N THR A 73 -2.86 -11.37 4.79
CA THR A 73 -4.01 -11.49 3.89
C THR A 73 -4.51 -10.11 3.48
N LEU A 74 -5.18 -10.06 2.32
CA LEU A 74 -5.82 -8.84 1.85
C LEU A 74 -6.85 -8.35 2.86
N GLU A 75 -7.64 -9.28 3.40
CA GLU A 75 -8.72 -8.95 4.33
C GLU A 75 -8.20 -8.27 5.59
N GLU A 76 -7.07 -8.75 6.11
CA GLU A 76 -6.44 -8.11 7.27
C GLU A 76 -5.85 -6.74 6.94
N ALA A 77 -5.29 -6.61 5.75
CA ALA A 77 -4.68 -5.34 5.32
C ALA A 77 -5.71 -4.21 5.26
N VAL A 78 -6.95 -4.52 4.87
CA VAL A 78 -7.98 -3.48 4.68
C VAL A 78 -8.90 -3.31 5.87
N LYS A 79 -8.68 -4.04 6.95
CA LYS A 79 -9.53 -3.95 8.14
C LYS A 79 -9.39 -2.59 8.79
N GLY A 80 -10.49 -1.88 8.92
CA GLY A 80 -10.53 -0.59 9.61
C GLY A 80 -9.89 0.58 8.87
N VAL A 81 -9.56 0.40 7.58
CA VAL A 81 -8.91 1.46 6.82
C VAL A 81 -9.92 2.46 6.27
N ILE A 82 -9.46 3.70 6.10
CA ILE A 82 -10.28 4.77 5.50
C ILE A 82 -10.04 4.89 4.00
N PHE A 83 -8.92 4.36 3.51
CA PHE A 83 -8.50 4.51 2.13
C PHE A 83 -7.71 3.28 1.69
N VAL A 84 -7.97 2.83 0.47
CA VAL A 84 -7.23 1.73 -0.15
C VAL A 84 -6.65 2.23 -1.45
N GLN A 85 -5.34 2.13 -1.60
CA GLN A 85 -4.65 2.41 -2.86
C GLN A 85 -4.31 1.08 -3.51
N GLU A 86 -5.00 0.76 -4.60
CA GLU A 86 -4.81 -0.48 -5.33
C GLU A 86 -3.83 -0.26 -6.48
N ASN A 87 -2.73 -1.00 -6.50
CA ASN A 87 -1.65 -0.91 -7.50
C ASN A 87 -1.40 -2.27 -8.15
N GLY A 88 -2.43 -3.09 -8.18
CA GLY A 88 -2.31 -4.48 -8.56
C GLY A 88 -2.27 -4.73 -10.05
N PRO A 89 -2.64 -5.95 -10.44
CA PRO A 89 -2.39 -6.44 -11.79
C PRO A 89 -3.19 -5.70 -12.86
N GLU A 90 -2.68 -5.79 -14.08
CA GLU A 90 -3.30 -5.13 -15.23
C GLU A 90 -4.43 -5.96 -15.86
N LYS A 91 -4.47 -7.25 -15.58
CA LYS A 91 -5.48 -8.15 -16.17
C LYS A 91 -6.86 -7.86 -15.60
N VAL A 92 -7.83 -7.69 -16.49
CA VAL A 92 -9.20 -7.34 -16.13
C VAL A 92 -9.83 -8.36 -15.18
N GLU A 93 -9.68 -9.65 -15.48
CA GLU A 93 -10.27 -10.71 -14.66
C GLU A 93 -9.74 -10.70 -13.24
N VAL A 94 -8.43 -10.47 -13.11
CA VAL A 94 -7.79 -10.42 -11.80
C VAL A 94 -8.23 -9.19 -11.03
N LYS A 95 -8.37 -8.06 -11.71
CA LYS A 95 -8.86 -6.83 -11.06
C LYS A 95 -10.30 -6.96 -10.60
N ILE A 96 -11.16 -7.56 -11.40
CA ILE A 96 -12.57 -7.78 -11.01
C ILE A 96 -12.64 -8.61 -9.74
N ASP A 97 -11.88 -9.69 -9.68
CA ASP A 97 -11.85 -10.56 -8.50
C ASP A 97 -11.30 -9.80 -7.28
N LEU A 98 -10.22 -9.06 -7.48
CA LEU A 98 -9.60 -8.26 -6.44
C LEU A 98 -10.55 -7.21 -5.87
N PHE A 99 -11.25 -6.48 -6.75
CA PHE A 99 -12.20 -5.46 -6.30
C PHE A 99 -13.40 -6.07 -5.60
N ALA A 100 -13.85 -7.25 -6.01
CA ALA A 100 -14.91 -7.96 -5.30
C ALA A 100 -14.48 -8.30 -3.86
N ARG A 101 -13.25 -8.76 -3.68
CA ARG A 101 -12.70 -9.04 -2.35
C ARG A 101 -12.59 -7.77 -1.51
N LEU A 102 -12.11 -6.67 -2.11
CA LEU A 102 -11.98 -5.39 -1.42
C LEU A 102 -13.34 -4.86 -0.99
N ASP A 103 -14.31 -4.92 -1.88
CA ASP A 103 -15.67 -4.45 -1.58
C ASP A 103 -16.29 -5.22 -0.40
N ALA A 104 -16.05 -6.53 -0.35
CA ALA A 104 -16.57 -7.36 0.73
C ALA A 104 -15.84 -7.13 2.06
N ALA A 105 -14.56 -6.74 2.02
CA ALA A 105 -13.72 -6.64 3.21
C ALA A 105 -13.64 -5.23 3.81
N THR A 106 -13.96 -4.19 3.02
CA THR A 106 -13.87 -2.81 3.49
C THR A 106 -15.23 -2.32 3.99
N VAL A 107 -15.18 -1.32 4.89
CA VAL A 107 -16.40 -0.64 5.31
C VAL A 107 -16.92 0.23 4.17
N PRO A 108 -18.26 0.49 4.11
CA PRO A 108 -18.83 1.27 2.99
C PRO A 108 -18.24 2.68 2.84
N GLU A 109 -17.74 3.27 3.91
CA GLU A 109 -17.18 4.63 3.91
C GLU A 109 -15.75 4.67 3.37
N ALA A 110 -15.07 3.54 3.24
CA ALA A 110 -13.69 3.50 2.76
C ALA A 110 -13.63 3.89 1.29
N ILE A 111 -12.63 4.70 0.95
CA ILE A 111 -12.37 5.08 -0.43
C ILE A 111 -11.38 4.11 -1.04
N ILE A 112 -11.74 3.52 -2.18
CA ILE A 112 -10.87 2.60 -2.90
C ILE A 112 -10.42 3.30 -4.19
N ALA A 113 -9.12 3.56 -4.29
CA ALA A 113 -8.53 4.18 -5.47
C ALA A 113 -7.66 3.16 -6.21
N CYS A 114 -7.67 3.25 -7.52
CA CYS A 114 -6.89 2.36 -8.39
C CYS A 114 -5.85 3.20 -9.12
N SER A 115 -4.59 2.79 -9.03
CA SER A 115 -3.55 3.41 -9.83
C SER A 115 -3.66 2.90 -11.25
N PRO A 116 -3.97 3.76 -12.23
CA PRO A 116 -4.00 3.32 -13.62
C PRO A 116 -2.59 2.96 -14.05
N ARG A 117 -2.46 1.80 -14.64
CA ARG A 117 -1.19 1.37 -15.20
C ARG A 117 -1.25 1.50 -16.70
N TYR A 118 -0.09 1.55 -17.30
CA TYR A 118 0.02 1.56 -18.74
C TYR A 118 -0.76 0.39 -19.34
N GLY A 119 -1.70 0.69 -20.22
CA GLY A 119 -2.57 -0.32 -20.81
C GLY A 119 -3.67 -0.83 -19.89
N ALA A 120 -3.81 -0.23 -18.73
CA ALA A 120 -4.83 -0.65 -17.76
C ALA A 120 -6.24 -0.32 -18.23
N ILE A 121 -7.20 -0.81 -17.47
CA ILE A 121 -8.61 -0.55 -17.72
C ILE A 121 -8.88 0.95 -17.69
N THR A 122 -9.52 1.41 -18.70
CA THR A 122 -9.95 2.80 -18.80
C THR A 122 -11.45 2.87 -18.89
#